data_f8cea98902d6fe4bfe65415aac1444bd
#
_entry.id   f8cea98902d6fe4bfe65415aac1444bd
#
_cell.length_a   1.000
_cell.length_b   1.000
_cell.length_c   1.000
_cell.angle_alpha   90.00
_cell.angle_beta   90.00
_cell.angle_gamma   90.00
#
_symmetry.space_group_name_H-M   'P 1'
#
loop_
_entity.id
_entity.type
_entity.pdbx_description
1 polymer ?
#
loop_
_entity_poly.entity_id
_entity_poly.type
_entity_poly.pdbx_seq_one_letter_code
_entity_poly.pdbx_strand_id
1 'polypeptide(L)'
;AVNRYTADGLIIATPTGSTGYSISAGGPVVDPCMRLYVATPICAHMLSVRSAVLSSNKDIRIKLDGEYGNADAVVTADGDIQGYIKNADEVIITESEYDFELIKIGEQSFYDTLIKKLS
;
A
#
# COMPACT_ATOMS: atom_id res chain seq x y z
N ALA A 1 -6.59 15.15 5.36
CA ALA A 1 -6.75 14.32 6.55
C ALA A 1 -5.43 13.65 6.87
N VAL A 2 -5.08 13.63 8.11
CA VAL A 2 -3.80 13.08 8.55
C VAL A 2 -4.09 11.88 9.46
N ASN A 3 -3.69 10.70 9.01
CA ASN A 3 -3.68 9.52 9.85
C ASN A 3 -2.27 9.30 10.37
N ARG A 4 -2.16 8.99 11.64
CA ARG A 4 -0.90 8.64 12.27
C ARG A 4 -0.93 7.16 12.63
N TYR A 5 0.10 6.43 12.21
CA TYR A 5 0.22 5.01 12.50
C TYR A 5 1.43 4.76 13.39
N THR A 6 1.23 4.00 14.46
CA THR A 6 2.33 3.41 15.23
C THR A 6 2.43 1.95 14.79
N ALA A 7 3.36 1.68 13.90
CA ALA A 7 3.49 0.37 13.26
C ALA A 7 4.93 0.13 12.82
N ASP A 8 5.23 -1.11 12.45
CA ASP A 8 6.57 -1.46 11.94
C ASP A 8 6.79 -0.96 10.52
N GLY A 9 5.73 -0.66 9.80
CA GLY A 9 5.80 -0.13 8.44
C GLY A 9 4.45 0.23 7.89
N LEU A 10 4.46 0.73 6.66
CA LEU A 10 3.26 1.10 5.92
C LEU A 10 3.40 0.63 4.48
N ILE A 11 2.39 -0.06 3.98
CA ILE A 11 2.32 -0.50 2.59
C ILE A 11 1.33 0.39 1.86
N ILE A 12 1.76 0.95 0.74
CA ILE A 12 0.86 1.60 -0.22
C ILE A 12 0.77 0.70 -1.44
N ALA A 13 -0.42 0.25 -1.76
CA ALA A 13 -0.65 -0.65 -2.88
C ALA A 13 -1.65 -0.07 -3.87
N THR A 14 -1.44 -0.39 -5.15
CA THR A 14 -2.46 -0.20 -6.19
C THR A 14 -3.53 -1.30 -6.05
N PRO A 15 -4.67 -1.19 -6.71
CA PRO A 15 -5.67 -2.27 -6.70
C PRO A 15 -5.08 -3.63 -7.09
N THR A 16 -4.28 -3.69 -8.15
CA THR A 16 -3.61 -4.92 -8.57
C THR A 16 -2.62 -5.41 -7.50
N GLY A 17 -1.86 -4.49 -6.92
CA GLY A 17 -0.87 -4.80 -5.89
C GLY A 17 -1.49 -5.20 -4.54
N SER A 18 -2.79 -4.94 -4.33
CA SER A 18 -3.46 -5.26 -3.07
C SER A 18 -3.51 -6.76 -2.78
N THR A 19 -3.37 -7.60 -3.80
CA THR A 19 -3.34 -9.06 -3.66
C THR A 19 -1.97 -9.61 -3.26
N GLY A 20 -0.96 -8.75 -3.16
CA GLY A 20 0.40 -9.12 -2.74
C GLY A 20 0.61 -8.97 -1.23
N TYR A 21 1.70 -8.31 -0.86
CA TYR A 21 2.08 -8.13 0.55
C TYR A 21 1.01 -7.39 1.38
N SER A 22 0.25 -6.49 0.75
CA SER A 22 -0.83 -5.76 1.42
C SER A 22 -1.86 -6.72 2.02
N ILE A 23 -2.27 -7.76 1.29
CA ILE A 23 -3.24 -8.72 1.79
C ILE A 23 -2.67 -9.54 2.95
N SER A 24 -1.38 -9.89 2.89
CA SER A 24 -0.69 -10.59 3.97
C SER A 24 -0.61 -9.75 5.24
N ALA A 25 -0.57 -8.44 5.12
CA ALA A 25 -0.58 -7.51 6.25
C ALA A 25 -2.00 -7.15 6.73
N GLY A 26 -3.03 -7.79 6.18
CA GLY A 26 -4.42 -7.57 6.58
C GLY A 26 -5.15 -6.50 5.78
N GLY A 27 -4.60 -6.09 4.66
CA GLY A 27 -5.25 -5.12 3.77
C GLY A 27 -6.41 -5.75 2.98
N PRO A 28 -7.35 -4.92 2.51
CA PRO A 28 -8.46 -5.39 1.69
C PRO A 28 -8.02 -5.73 0.28
N VAL A 29 -8.80 -6.60 -0.36
CA VAL A 29 -8.71 -6.85 -1.79
C VAL A 29 -9.68 -5.90 -2.49
N VAL A 30 -9.21 -5.22 -3.53
CA VAL A 30 -10.03 -4.27 -4.28
C VAL A 30 -10.03 -4.62 -5.75
N ASP A 31 -11.11 -4.23 -6.42
CA ASP A 31 -11.28 -4.46 -7.85
C ASP A 31 -10.19 -3.70 -8.64
N PRO A 32 -9.44 -4.37 -9.53
CA PRO A 32 -8.37 -3.73 -10.30
C PRO A 32 -8.85 -2.63 -11.26
N CYS A 33 -10.14 -2.54 -11.53
CA CYS A 33 -10.70 -1.48 -12.37
C CYS A 33 -10.88 -0.15 -11.61
N MET A 34 -10.75 -0.15 -10.30
CA MET A 34 -10.91 1.06 -9.49
C MET A 34 -9.61 1.87 -9.43
N ARG A 35 -9.77 3.21 -9.37
CA ARG A 35 -8.63 4.13 -9.25
C ARG A 35 -8.49 4.57 -7.80
N LEU A 36 -7.65 3.85 -7.08
CA LEU A 36 -7.43 4.09 -5.65
C LEU A 36 -6.07 3.55 -5.21
N TYR A 37 -5.69 3.92 -4.00
CA TYR A 37 -4.58 3.30 -3.28
C TYR A 37 -5.11 2.65 -2.00
N VAL A 38 -4.45 1.59 -1.58
CA VAL A 38 -4.71 0.95 -0.29
C VAL A 38 -3.50 1.19 0.60
N ALA A 39 -3.72 1.82 1.74
CA ALA A 39 -2.68 2.04 2.75
C ALA A 39 -2.90 1.04 3.89
N THR A 40 -1.95 0.15 4.11
CA THR A 40 -2.05 -0.91 5.13
C THR A 40 -0.86 -0.86 6.07
N PRO A 41 -1.07 -0.64 7.37
CA PRO A 41 0.01 -0.69 8.34
C PRO A 41 0.50 -2.12 8.57
N ILE A 42 1.81 -2.28 8.77
CA ILE A 42 2.43 -3.56 9.09
C ILE A 42 2.57 -3.65 10.60
N CYS A 43 2.01 -4.69 11.20
CA CYS A 43 2.12 -4.96 12.63
C CYS A 43 1.79 -3.72 13.48
N ALA A 44 0.62 -3.14 13.23
CA ALA A 44 0.18 -1.97 13.98
C ALA A 44 0.04 -2.29 15.47
N HIS A 45 0.55 -1.38 16.33
CA HIS A 45 0.57 -1.58 17.77
C HIS A 45 -0.78 -1.28 18.44
N MET A 46 -1.72 -0.68 17.71
CA MET A 46 -3.06 -0.38 18.20
C MET A 46 -4.11 -1.16 17.42
N LEU A 47 -5.04 -1.79 18.12
CA LEU A 47 -6.12 -2.56 17.52
C LEU A 47 -7.08 -1.71 16.66
N SER A 48 -7.11 -0.41 16.90
CA SER A 48 -7.96 0.51 16.15
C SER A 48 -7.37 0.96 14.81
N VAL A 49 -6.10 0.64 14.55
CA VAL A 49 -5.45 1.04 13.30
C VAL A 49 -5.84 0.07 12.20
N ARG A 50 -6.39 0.60 11.14
CA ARG A 50 -6.89 -0.18 10.01
C ARG A 50 -6.35 0.34 8.70
N SER A 51 -6.45 -0.50 7.67
CA SER A 51 -6.19 -0.10 6.30
C SER A 51 -7.12 1.04 5.87
N ALA A 52 -6.59 1.93 5.06
CA ALA A 52 -7.35 3.02 4.46
C ALA A 52 -7.37 2.86 2.94
N VAL A 53 -8.50 3.19 2.35
CA VAL A 53 -8.65 3.26 0.90
C VAL A 53 -8.68 4.74 0.51
N LEU A 54 -7.76 5.14 -0.36
CA LEU A 54 -7.54 6.53 -0.72
C LEU A 54 -7.69 6.72 -2.22
N SER A 55 -8.27 7.85 -2.63
CA SER A 55 -8.39 8.18 -4.05
C SER A 55 -7.02 8.40 -4.67
N SER A 56 -6.78 7.83 -5.86
CA SER A 56 -5.51 8.00 -6.57
C SER A 56 -5.37 9.36 -7.27
N ASN A 57 -6.42 10.19 -7.26
CA ASN A 57 -6.34 11.52 -7.85
C ASN A 57 -5.62 12.56 -6.98
N LYS A 58 -5.19 12.17 -5.79
CA LYS A 58 -4.44 13.02 -4.87
C LYS A 58 -3.13 12.33 -4.49
N ASP A 59 -2.11 13.14 -4.27
CA ASP A 59 -0.84 12.66 -3.80
C ASP A 59 -0.92 12.19 -2.35
N ILE A 60 -0.19 11.14 -2.04
CA ILE A 60 -0.04 10.68 -0.65
C ILE A 60 1.32 11.15 -0.15
N ARG A 61 1.33 11.79 1.00
CA ARG A 61 2.54 12.25 1.68
C ARG A 61 2.73 11.46 2.96
N ILE A 62 3.88 10.81 3.08
CA ILE A 62 4.23 10.01 4.24
C ILE A 62 5.44 10.62 4.90
N LYS A 63 5.30 10.95 6.18
CA LYS A 63 6.41 11.44 7.01
C LYS A 63 6.72 10.42 8.07
N LEU A 64 8.00 10.24 8.31
CA LEU A 64 8.48 9.45 9.42
C LEU A 64 8.54 10.35 10.66
N ASP A 65 7.79 9.97 11.69
CA ASP A 65 7.67 10.73 12.92
C ASP A 65 8.32 9.96 14.06
N GLY A 66 9.52 10.34 14.41
CA GLY A 66 10.24 9.77 15.54
C GLY A 66 10.04 10.62 16.78
N GLU A 67 9.08 10.24 17.61
CA GLU A 67 8.73 11.00 18.82
C GLU A 67 9.86 11.04 19.86
N TYR A 68 10.75 10.05 19.86
CA TYR A 68 11.80 9.90 20.86
C TYR A 68 13.20 9.83 20.27
N GLY A 69 13.46 10.51 19.16
CA GLY A 69 14.78 10.55 18.56
C GLY A 69 14.79 10.18 17.08
N ASN A 70 15.85 9.53 16.65
CA ASN A 70 16.05 9.23 15.24
C ASN A 70 15.22 8.04 14.81
N ALA A 71 14.21 8.27 13.97
CA ALA A 71 13.51 7.22 13.29
C ALA A 71 14.15 7.03 11.90
N ASP A 72 14.41 5.79 11.54
CA ASP A 72 14.93 5.39 10.24
C ASP A 72 13.97 4.41 9.59
N ALA A 73 13.83 4.49 8.28
CA ALA A 73 13.04 3.53 7.52
C ALA A 73 13.66 3.26 6.17
N VAL A 74 13.33 2.10 5.62
CA VAL A 74 13.70 1.70 4.27
C VAL A 74 12.49 1.84 3.38
N VAL A 75 12.65 2.46 2.23
CA VAL A 75 11.61 2.55 1.21
C VAL A 75 11.87 1.49 0.16
N THR A 76 10.90 0.61 -0.05
CA THR A 76 10.98 -0.42 -1.09
C THR A 76 9.82 -0.26 -2.07
N ALA A 77 10.06 -0.65 -3.31
CA ALA A 77 9.02 -0.72 -4.34
C ALA A 77 9.11 -2.09 -5.00
N ASP A 78 8.03 -2.85 -4.91
CA ASP A 78 7.94 -4.23 -5.44
C ASP A 78 9.12 -5.11 -4.98
N GLY A 79 9.52 -4.95 -3.72
CA GLY A 79 10.60 -5.72 -3.11
C GLY A 79 12.00 -5.15 -3.29
N ASP A 80 12.18 -4.13 -4.13
CA ASP A 80 13.48 -3.54 -4.38
C ASP A 80 13.69 -2.28 -3.53
N ILE A 81 14.86 -2.17 -2.92
CA ILE A 81 15.20 -1.01 -2.09
C ILE A 81 15.38 0.22 -2.98
N GLN A 82 14.59 1.26 -2.70
CA GLN A 82 14.67 2.54 -3.39
C GLN A 82 15.50 3.57 -2.62
N GLY A 83 15.54 3.45 -1.31
CA GLY A 83 16.30 4.38 -0.49
C GLY A 83 16.02 4.22 0.99
N TYR A 84 16.68 5.08 1.75
CA TYR A 84 16.57 5.13 3.20
C TYR A 84 16.09 6.53 3.58
N ILE A 85 15.15 6.60 4.51
CA ILE A 85 14.63 7.87 5.01
C ILE A 85 14.87 7.97 6.52
N LYS A 86 15.00 9.19 6.97
CA LYS A 86 15.19 9.53 8.38
C LYS A 86 14.04 10.39 8.86
N ASN A 87 14.05 10.64 10.15
CA ASN A 87 13.09 11.54 10.78
C ASN A 87 13.01 12.89 10.03
N ALA A 88 11.80 13.35 9.79
CA ALA A 88 11.46 14.55 9.02
C ALA A 88 11.56 14.41 7.49
N ASP A 89 12.11 13.32 6.97
CA ASP A 89 12.03 13.05 5.53
C ASP A 89 10.59 12.73 5.13
N GLU A 90 10.27 13.03 3.87
CA GLU A 90 8.94 12.84 3.32
C GLU A 90 8.99 11.99 2.08
N VAL A 91 8.10 11.00 2.00
CA VAL A 91 7.88 10.21 0.78
C VAL A 91 6.58 10.69 0.14
N ILE A 92 6.66 11.05 -1.13
CA ILE A 92 5.49 11.49 -1.89
C ILE A 92 5.15 10.42 -2.92
N ILE A 93 3.90 9.95 -2.88
CA ILE A 93 3.40 8.95 -3.81
C ILE A 93 2.38 9.61 -4.72
N THR A 94 2.61 9.49 -6.03
CA THR A 94 1.74 10.03 -7.05
C THR A 94 1.29 8.93 -8.00
N GLU A 95 0.16 9.13 -8.67
CA GLU A 95 -0.29 8.22 -9.70
C GLU A 95 0.66 8.33 -10.91
N SER A 96 1.14 7.17 -11.39
CA SER A 96 1.95 7.12 -12.60
C SER A 96 1.12 7.52 -13.81
N GLU A 97 1.74 8.20 -14.77
CA GLU A 97 1.12 8.47 -16.07
C GLU A 97 1.07 7.24 -16.99
N TYR A 98 1.72 6.14 -16.59
CA TYR A 98 1.72 4.89 -17.35
C TYR A 98 0.82 3.87 -16.67
N ASP A 99 -0.02 3.22 -17.46
CA ASP A 99 -0.87 2.13 -17.00
C ASP A 99 -0.23 0.79 -17.34
N PHE A 100 -0.48 -0.19 -16.49
CA PHE A 100 -0.11 -1.57 -16.72
C PHE A 100 -1.35 -2.33 -17.17
N GLU A 101 -1.31 -2.91 -18.38
CA GLU A 101 -2.42 -3.67 -18.93
C GLU A 101 -2.13 -5.16 -18.87
N LEU A 102 -3.09 -5.92 -18.32
CA LEU A 102 -3.04 -7.37 -18.32
C LEU A 102 -3.86 -7.90 -19.47
N ILE A 103 -3.23 -8.71 -20.32
CA ILE A 103 -3.93 -9.40 -21.39
C ILE A 103 -4.64 -10.62 -20.79
N LYS A 104 -5.96 -10.60 -20.86
CA LYS A 104 -6.79 -11.66 -20.32
C LYS A 104 -7.05 -12.71 -21.37
N ILE A 105 -6.62 -13.94 -21.11
CA ILE A 105 -6.88 -15.08 -21.99
C ILE A 105 -7.96 -15.94 -21.32
N GLY A 106 -9.16 -15.99 -21.92
CA GLY A 106 -10.29 -16.72 -21.37
C GLY A 106 -11.30 -15.83 -20.67
N GLU A 107 -12.35 -16.44 -20.10
CA GLU A 107 -13.50 -15.74 -19.50
C GLU A 107 -13.46 -15.68 -17.97
N GLN A 108 -12.34 -16.07 -17.36
CA GLN A 108 -12.22 -16.10 -15.90
C GLN A 108 -12.16 -14.68 -15.34
N SER A 109 -13.07 -14.36 -14.41
CA SER A 109 -13.09 -13.07 -13.77
C SER A 109 -11.98 -12.94 -12.72
N PHE A 110 -11.67 -11.69 -12.33
CA PHE A 110 -10.73 -11.41 -11.24
C PHE A 110 -11.14 -12.14 -9.95
N TYR A 111 -12.42 -12.11 -9.61
CA TYR A 111 -12.93 -12.74 -8.39
C TYR A 111 -12.82 -14.26 -8.43
N ASP A 112 -13.09 -14.87 -9.57
CA ASP A 112 -12.91 -16.32 -9.75
C ASP A 112 -11.46 -16.73 -9.55
N THR A 113 -10.52 -15.98 -10.10
CA THR A 113 -9.10 -16.21 -9.93
C THR A 113 -8.68 -16.06 -8.48
N LEU A 114 -9.17 -15.02 -7.80
CA LEU A 114 -8.87 -14.77 -6.41
C LEU A 114 -9.38 -15.88 -5.50
N ILE A 115 -10.61 -16.33 -5.68
CA ILE A 115 -11.19 -17.44 -4.92
C ILE A 115 -10.36 -18.69 -5.11
N LYS A 116 -9.95 -18.99 -6.32
CA LYS A 116 -9.12 -20.14 -6.65
C LYS A 116 -7.75 -20.11 -5.97
N LYS A 117 -7.15 -18.92 -5.84
CA LYS A 117 -5.85 -18.76 -5.16
C LYS A 117 -5.94 -18.80 -3.64
N LEU A 118 -7.05 -18.37 -3.07
CA LEU A 118 -7.24 -18.30 -1.63
C LEU A 118 -7.86 -19.57 -1.03
N SER A 119 -8.35 -20.45 -1.88
CA SER A 119 -8.86 -21.75 -1.45
C SER A 119 -7.68 -22.75 -1.40
#